data_2a7bf1597b0c1ac192aa87831368e94a
#
_entry.id   2a7bf1597b0c1ac192aa87831368e94a
#
_cell.length_a   1.000
_cell.length_b   1.000
_cell.length_c   1.000
_cell.angle_alpha   90.00
_cell.angle_beta   90.00
_cell.angle_gamma   90.00
#
_symmetry.space_group_name_H-M   'P 1'
#
loop_
_entity.id
_entity.type
_entity.pdbx_description
1 polymer ?
#
loop_
_entity_poly.entity_id
_entity_poly.type
_entity_poly.pdbx_seq_one_letter_code
_entity_poly.pdbx_strand_id
1 'polypeptide(L)'
;MIWTVLHSIDITLWIIIASSVAYVVFFAIISLFYEKEDQLASHSAALSNKQNKFLILYPAYKEDRVIINAVEKFLLQDYPSTHYTVVVISDHMQKETNDYLRQLPITLLEPIFAKSSKAKAMQYAINEVKGNFDQVVVLDADNVVRSEFLSQLNILCTVYDAIQCHRCAKNADNDVAVLDGASEEINNTIFRKAHNRLGMSSALIGSGMCFKYELFKKNVFELKTAGEDREMEALLLHQEVFIKYAPEIHVFDEKVNNQDNFQRQRMRWMTAQVQSLLSNLPKIPEAIIHGKINFVDKTIQQALIPRSILIVLLAGISIFMTIFMPSWCEKWWVLFAFVLFLFALATPNYLVDDKWDRTFFLIPVMVLGALLSKTFIGKRLKAFVNKKL
;
A
#
# COMPACT_ATOMS: atom_id res chain seq x y z
N MET A 1 -32.91 26.04 20.34
CA MET A 1 -32.89 24.58 20.19
C MET A 1 -32.30 24.14 18.84
N ILE A 2 -32.82 24.51 17.67
CA ILE A 2 -32.27 24.07 16.35
C ILE A 2 -30.81 24.51 16.16
N TRP A 3 -30.47 25.79 16.43
CA TRP A 3 -29.10 26.29 16.31
C TRP A 3 -28.11 25.58 17.23
N THR A 4 -28.52 25.22 18.44
CA THR A 4 -27.68 24.48 19.40
C THR A 4 -27.39 23.06 18.87
N VAL A 5 -28.40 22.40 18.29
CA VAL A 5 -28.25 21.07 17.68
C VAL A 5 -27.32 21.13 16.46
N LEU A 6 -27.51 22.09 15.56
CA LEU A 6 -26.65 22.29 14.41
C LEU A 6 -25.20 22.57 14.80
N HIS A 7 -25.00 23.40 15.82
CA HIS A 7 -23.65 23.68 16.34
C HIS A 7 -22.99 22.45 16.96
N SER A 8 -23.74 21.62 17.70
CA SER A 8 -23.24 20.37 18.24
C SER A 8 -22.83 19.38 17.15
N ILE A 9 -23.62 19.26 16.08
CA ILE A 9 -23.30 18.42 14.91
C ILE A 9 -22.03 18.93 14.23
N ASP A 10 -21.92 20.24 14.00
CA ASP A 10 -20.77 20.87 13.36
C ASP A 10 -19.49 20.64 14.17
N ILE A 11 -19.51 20.83 15.50
CA ILE A 11 -18.36 20.57 16.36
C ILE A 11 -17.99 19.08 16.33
N THR A 12 -18.96 18.19 16.42
CA THR A 12 -18.71 16.74 16.41
C THR A 12 -18.05 16.30 15.11
N LEU A 13 -18.58 16.73 13.97
CA LEU A 13 -17.96 16.46 12.65
C LEU A 13 -16.57 17.04 12.55
N TRP A 14 -16.38 18.28 13.03
CA TRP A 14 -15.08 18.91 13.02
C TRP A 14 -14.05 18.14 13.86
N ILE A 15 -14.41 17.68 15.06
CA ILE A 15 -13.54 16.89 15.92
C ILE A 15 -13.12 15.58 15.22
N ILE A 16 -14.07 14.85 14.60
CA ILE A 16 -13.79 13.60 13.90
C ILE A 16 -12.80 13.82 12.75
N ILE A 17 -13.07 14.84 11.93
CA ILE A 17 -12.22 15.13 10.76
C ILE A 17 -10.87 15.70 11.21
N ALA A 18 -10.86 16.60 12.19
CA ALA A 18 -9.63 17.17 12.75
C ALA A 18 -8.73 16.10 13.38
N SER A 19 -9.30 15.11 14.08
CA SER A 19 -8.54 13.98 14.61
C SER A 19 -7.86 13.17 13.50
N SER A 20 -8.56 12.91 12.39
CA SER A 20 -7.98 12.24 11.22
C SER A 20 -6.85 13.06 10.59
N VAL A 21 -7.03 14.39 10.46
CA VAL A 21 -5.99 15.29 9.93
C VAL A 21 -4.79 15.34 10.88
N ALA A 22 -5.03 15.51 12.19
CA ALA A 22 -3.97 15.57 13.20
C ALA A 22 -3.11 14.30 13.21
N TYR A 23 -3.73 13.12 13.09
CA TYR A 23 -3.01 11.85 12.98
C TYR A 23 -2.06 11.86 11.78
N VAL A 24 -2.55 12.19 10.60
CA VAL A 24 -1.74 12.15 9.38
C VAL A 24 -0.65 13.24 9.39
N VAL A 25 -0.95 14.45 9.90
CA VAL A 25 0.04 15.54 10.08
C VAL A 25 1.15 15.12 11.04
N PHE A 26 0.80 14.50 12.17
CA PHE A 26 1.78 14.01 13.14
C PHE A 26 2.80 13.08 12.49
N PHE A 27 2.35 12.05 11.78
CA PHE A 27 3.26 11.12 11.11
C PHE A 27 4.02 11.76 9.93
N ALA A 28 3.43 12.72 9.22
CA ALA A 28 4.15 13.47 8.21
C ALA A 28 5.32 14.29 8.81
N ILE A 29 5.10 14.93 9.96
CA ILE A 29 6.18 15.63 10.67
C ILE A 29 7.26 14.65 11.15
N ILE A 30 6.88 13.51 11.72
CA ILE A 30 7.83 12.46 12.13
C ILE A 30 8.69 11.98 10.96
N SER A 31 8.12 11.92 9.75
CA SER A 31 8.85 11.51 8.55
C SER A 31 9.99 12.44 8.14
N LEU A 32 10.05 13.67 8.66
CA LEU A 32 11.11 14.64 8.38
C LEU A 32 12.36 14.43 9.24
N PHE A 33 12.23 13.75 10.38
CA PHE A 33 13.38 13.50 11.23
C PHE A 33 14.33 12.50 10.59
N TYR A 34 15.63 12.63 10.90
CA TYR A 34 16.66 11.74 10.36
C TYR A 34 16.46 10.31 10.89
N GLU A 35 16.55 9.33 10.01
CA GLU A 35 16.60 7.92 10.36
C GLU A 35 18.05 7.50 10.51
N LYS A 36 18.43 6.95 11.66
CA LYS A 36 19.73 6.30 11.80
C LYS A 36 19.74 5.06 10.91
N GLU A 37 20.85 4.84 10.21
CA GLU A 37 21.09 3.57 9.53
C GLU A 37 20.77 2.39 10.45
N ASP A 38 20.23 1.33 9.89
CA ASP A 38 19.93 0.11 10.65
C ASP A 38 21.22 -0.64 11.00
N GLN A 39 21.94 -0.05 11.95
CA GLN A 39 23.23 -0.59 12.43
C GLN A 39 23.09 -2.00 12.96
N LEU A 40 21.91 -2.35 13.50
CA LEU A 40 21.65 -3.68 14.03
C LEU A 40 21.65 -4.73 12.91
N ALA A 41 20.95 -4.44 11.80
CA ALA A 41 20.92 -5.35 10.66
C ALA A 41 22.29 -5.45 9.98
N SER A 42 22.96 -4.32 9.78
CA SER A 42 24.32 -4.31 9.18
C SER A 42 25.34 -5.06 10.04
N HIS A 43 25.28 -4.90 11.35
CA HIS A 43 26.16 -5.61 12.28
C HIS A 43 25.87 -7.13 12.33
N SER A 44 24.59 -7.51 12.40
CA SER A 44 24.17 -8.91 12.36
C SER A 44 24.56 -9.60 11.06
N ALA A 45 24.40 -8.92 9.92
CA ALA A 45 24.81 -9.45 8.63
C ALA A 45 26.33 -9.63 8.51
N ALA A 46 27.13 -8.70 9.07
CA ALA A 46 28.58 -8.82 9.10
C ALA A 46 29.07 -10.00 9.94
N LEU A 47 28.30 -10.38 10.98
CA LEU A 47 28.60 -11.54 11.82
C LEU A 47 28.05 -12.86 11.25
N SER A 48 27.04 -12.81 10.40
CA SER A 48 26.35 -13.97 9.82
C SER A 48 26.65 -14.07 8.33
N ASN A 49 27.49 -15.04 7.93
CA ASN A 49 27.66 -15.39 6.52
C ASN A 49 26.48 -16.22 5.96
N LYS A 50 25.32 -16.23 6.64
CA LYS A 50 24.17 -17.03 6.23
C LYS A 50 23.53 -16.45 4.98
N GLN A 51 23.45 -17.27 3.94
CA GLN A 51 22.63 -17.02 2.76
C GLN A 51 21.28 -17.74 2.95
N ASN A 52 20.21 -16.96 3.14
CA ASN A 52 18.87 -17.53 3.28
C ASN A 52 18.38 -18.12 1.96
N LYS A 53 17.56 -19.18 2.04
CA LYS A 53 16.86 -19.73 0.90
C LYS A 53 15.50 -19.05 0.75
N PHE A 54 15.30 -18.39 -0.39
CA PHE A 54 14.09 -17.63 -0.70
C PHE A 54 13.12 -18.40 -1.58
N LEU A 55 11.84 -18.40 -1.21
CA LEU A 55 10.72 -18.75 -2.05
C LEU A 55 10.07 -17.47 -2.60
N ILE A 56 10.08 -17.28 -3.90
CA ILE A 56 9.55 -16.09 -4.56
C ILE A 56 8.20 -16.45 -5.19
N LEU A 57 7.13 -15.80 -4.75
CA LEU A 57 5.78 -16.05 -5.23
C LEU A 57 5.31 -14.91 -6.15
N TYR A 58 4.93 -15.26 -7.37
CA TYR A 58 4.26 -14.40 -8.34
C TYR A 58 2.84 -14.91 -8.61
N PRO A 59 1.83 -14.51 -7.81
CA PRO A 59 0.43 -14.77 -8.12
C PRO A 59 0.03 -13.96 -9.36
N ALA A 60 -0.29 -14.65 -10.47
CA ALA A 60 -0.59 -14.04 -11.76
C ALA A 60 -2.00 -14.45 -12.23
N TYR A 61 -2.96 -13.50 -12.21
CA TYR A 61 -4.32 -13.69 -12.69
C TYR A 61 -4.57 -12.86 -13.96
N LYS A 62 -4.54 -13.50 -15.15
CA LYS A 62 -4.70 -12.83 -16.46
C LYS A 62 -3.66 -11.72 -16.71
N GLU A 63 -2.42 -11.96 -16.30
CA GLU A 63 -1.33 -10.98 -16.35
C GLU A 63 -0.31 -11.31 -17.47
N ASP A 64 -0.80 -11.84 -18.60
CA ASP A 64 0.00 -12.31 -19.73
C ASP A 64 0.99 -11.27 -20.28
N ARG A 65 0.62 -9.99 -20.21
CA ARG A 65 1.40 -8.89 -20.80
C ARG A 65 2.67 -8.55 -20.01
N VAL A 66 2.67 -8.82 -18.72
CA VAL A 66 3.69 -8.26 -17.79
C VAL A 66 4.54 -9.34 -17.12
N ILE A 67 3.99 -10.54 -16.88
CA ILE A 67 4.61 -11.57 -16.07
C ILE A 67 5.95 -12.06 -16.63
N ILE A 68 6.07 -12.25 -17.95
CA ILE A 68 7.30 -12.75 -18.59
C ILE A 68 8.45 -11.79 -18.30
N ASN A 69 8.27 -10.49 -18.57
CA ASN A 69 9.30 -9.49 -18.33
C ASN A 69 9.67 -9.37 -16.83
N ALA A 70 8.70 -9.50 -15.93
CA ALA A 70 8.95 -9.45 -14.49
C ALA A 70 9.80 -10.64 -14.03
N VAL A 71 9.47 -11.85 -14.48
CA VAL A 71 10.20 -13.09 -14.15
C VAL A 71 11.60 -13.08 -14.76
N GLU A 72 11.76 -12.74 -16.05
CA GLU A 72 13.07 -12.67 -16.70
C GLU A 72 14.02 -11.71 -15.98
N LYS A 73 13.52 -10.52 -15.60
CA LYS A 73 14.31 -9.56 -14.85
C LYS A 73 14.63 -10.05 -13.43
N PHE A 74 13.71 -10.78 -12.80
CA PHE A 74 13.98 -11.36 -11.49
C PHE A 74 15.09 -12.42 -11.56
N LEU A 75 15.14 -13.22 -12.60
CA LEU A 75 16.19 -14.25 -12.77
C LEU A 75 17.62 -13.69 -12.91
N LEU A 76 17.77 -12.37 -13.07
CA LEU A 76 19.06 -11.66 -13.11
C LEU A 76 19.55 -11.23 -11.72
N GLN A 77 19.10 -11.88 -10.62
CA GLN A 77 19.53 -11.53 -9.28
C GLN A 77 21.02 -11.83 -9.04
N ASP A 78 21.70 -10.89 -8.39
CA ASP A 78 23.06 -11.08 -7.83
C ASP A 78 22.95 -11.83 -6.49
N TYR A 79 22.52 -13.08 -6.59
CA TYR A 79 22.32 -13.99 -5.46
C TYR A 79 22.46 -15.43 -5.98
N PRO A 80 23.02 -16.38 -5.20
CA PRO A 80 23.21 -17.73 -5.69
C PRO A 80 21.91 -18.38 -6.15
N SER A 81 21.86 -18.85 -7.39
CA SER A 81 20.66 -19.45 -8.01
C SER A 81 20.15 -20.70 -7.27
N THR A 82 21.03 -21.35 -6.49
CA THR A 82 20.65 -22.49 -5.62
C THR A 82 19.96 -22.07 -4.33
N HIS A 83 19.90 -20.76 -4.04
CA HIS A 83 19.33 -20.20 -2.82
C HIS A 83 18.04 -19.42 -3.05
N TYR A 84 17.46 -19.51 -4.24
CA TYR A 84 16.09 -19.01 -4.45
C TYR A 84 15.32 -19.89 -5.44
N THR A 85 14.02 -19.94 -5.28
CA THR A 85 13.11 -20.63 -6.20
C THR A 85 12.00 -19.65 -6.58
N VAL A 86 11.88 -19.38 -7.88
CA VAL A 86 10.80 -18.54 -8.41
C VAL A 86 9.61 -19.43 -8.74
N VAL A 87 8.43 -19.07 -8.23
CA VAL A 87 7.18 -19.78 -8.46
C VAL A 87 6.17 -18.81 -9.05
N VAL A 88 5.72 -19.09 -10.26
CA VAL A 88 4.60 -18.39 -10.89
C VAL A 88 3.34 -19.21 -10.70
N ILE A 89 2.31 -18.58 -10.09
CA ILE A 89 0.99 -19.19 -9.93
C ILE A 89 0.09 -18.63 -11.04
N SER A 90 0.02 -19.36 -12.13
CA SER A 90 -0.69 -19.00 -13.36
C SER A 90 -2.18 -19.30 -13.23
N ASP A 91 -2.97 -18.26 -12.99
CA ASP A 91 -4.42 -18.36 -12.85
C ASP A 91 -5.10 -17.67 -14.04
N HIS A 92 -5.73 -18.49 -14.92
CA HIS A 92 -6.39 -18.03 -16.15
C HIS A 92 -5.46 -17.31 -17.15
N MET A 93 -4.18 -17.67 -17.20
CA MET A 93 -3.21 -17.18 -18.18
C MET A 93 -3.38 -17.91 -19.52
N GLN A 94 -2.89 -17.30 -20.59
CA GLN A 94 -2.91 -17.88 -21.93
C GLN A 94 -1.91 -19.04 -22.03
N LYS A 95 -2.21 -20.00 -22.90
CA LYS A 95 -1.36 -21.17 -23.11
C LYS A 95 0.04 -20.77 -23.57
N GLU A 96 0.12 -19.82 -24.50
CA GLU A 96 1.36 -19.31 -25.06
C GLU A 96 2.29 -18.75 -24.01
N THR A 97 1.71 -17.99 -23.05
CA THR A 97 2.44 -17.44 -21.90
C THR A 97 2.96 -18.55 -20.99
N ASN A 98 2.12 -19.55 -20.69
CA ASN A 98 2.52 -20.68 -19.87
C ASN A 98 3.60 -21.55 -20.56
N ASP A 99 3.49 -21.76 -21.85
CA ASP A 99 4.48 -22.52 -22.62
C ASP A 99 5.84 -21.81 -22.64
N TYR A 100 5.87 -20.49 -22.69
CA TYR A 100 7.08 -19.70 -22.54
C TYR A 100 7.67 -19.80 -21.12
N LEU A 101 6.85 -19.60 -20.10
CA LEU A 101 7.29 -19.66 -18.70
C LEU A 101 7.88 -21.03 -18.32
N ARG A 102 7.40 -22.14 -18.90
CA ARG A 102 7.96 -23.50 -18.70
C ARG A 102 9.39 -23.65 -19.22
N GLN A 103 9.85 -22.77 -20.11
CA GLN A 103 11.22 -22.80 -20.64
C GLN A 103 12.21 -22.09 -19.72
N LEU A 104 11.71 -21.29 -18.74
CA LEU A 104 12.52 -20.57 -17.78
C LEU A 104 12.86 -21.46 -16.56
N PRO A 105 13.96 -21.21 -15.85
CA PRO A 105 14.33 -21.96 -14.64
C PRO A 105 13.45 -21.57 -13.43
N ILE A 106 12.15 -21.82 -13.55
CA ILE A 106 11.13 -21.51 -12.54
C ILE A 106 10.21 -22.71 -12.30
N THR A 107 9.39 -22.61 -11.26
CA THR A 107 8.27 -23.54 -11.04
C THR A 107 6.99 -22.86 -11.50
N LEU A 108 6.32 -23.39 -12.51
CA LEU A 108 5.02 -22.94 -12.96
C LEU A 108 3.93 -23.81 -12.32
N LEU A 109 3.00 -23.18 -11.60
CA LEU A 109 1.82 -23.81 -11.05
C LEU A 109 0.57 -23.30 -11.79
N GLU A 110 -0.29 -24.20 -12.22
CA GLU A 110 -1.50 -23.89 -13.01
C GLU A 110 -2.76 -24.36 -12.26
N PRO A 111 -3.13 -23.70 -11.14
CA PRO A 111 -4.32 -24.10 -10.39
C PRO A 111 -5.60 -23.73 -11.12
N ILE A 112 -6.65 -24.51 -10.90
CA ILE A 112 -8.02 -24.22 -11.34
C ILE A 112 -8.84 -23.82 -10.11
N PHE A 113 -9.18 -22.54 -10.00
CA PHE A 113 -10.00 -22.04 -8.91
C PHE A 113 -11.44 -21.78 -9.35
N ALA A 114 -12.42 -22.24 -8.57
CA ALA A 114 -13.82 -21.86 -8.78
C ALA A 114 -14.04 -20.33 -8.63
N LYS A 115 -13.26 -19.69 -7.74
CA LYS A 115 -13.19 -18.23 -7.58
C LYS A 115 -11.75 -17.87 -7.26
N SER A 116 -11.12 -17.14 -8.17
CA SER A 116 -9.73 -16.70 -8.07
C SER A 116 -9.54 -15.67 -6.97
N SER A 117 -8.42 -15.78 -6.24
CA SER A 117 -7.93 -14.74 -5.33
C SER A 117 -6.43 -14.92 -5.09
N LYS A 118 -5.73 -13.83 -4.80
CA LYS A 118 -4.30 -13.85 -4.48
C LYS A 118 -4.00 -14.71 -3.25
N ALA A 119 -4.85 -14.65 -2.22
CA ALA A 119 -4.74 -15.51 -1.04
C ALA A 119 -4.73 -16.99 -1.42
N LYS A 120 -5.69 -17.44 -2.24
CA LYS A 120 -5.76 -18.84 -2.69
C LYS A 120 -4.54 -19.25 -3.52
N ALA A 121 -4.05 -18.37 -4.38
CA ALA A 121 -2.85 -18.62 -5.17
C ALA A 121 -1.63 -18.85 -4.26
N MET A 122 -1.44 -18.00 -3.24
CA MET A 122 -0.38 -18.17 -2.26
C MET A 122 -0.55 -19.45 -1.42
N GLN A 123 -1.77 -19.75 -0.96
CA GLN A 123 -2.09 -20.98 -0.22
C GLN A 123 -1.77 -22.23 -1.06
N TYR A 124 -2.16 -22.21 -2.33
CA TYR A 124 -1.88 -23.29 -3.27
C TYR A 124 -0.37 -23.50 -3.45
N ALA A 125 0.38 -22.43 -3.66
CA ALA A 125 1.83 -22.49 -3.81
C ALA A 125 2.52 -23.09 -2.57
N ILE A 126 2.11 -22.69 -1.35
CA ILE A 126 2.69 -23.22 -0.10
C ILE A 126 2.38 -24.71 0.08
N ASN A 127 1.27 -25.21 -0.43
CA ASN A 127 0.93 -26.64 -0.40
C ASN A 127 1.71 -27.47 -1.41
N GLU A 128 1.87 -26.95 -2.64
CA GLU A 128 2.47 -27.68 -3.76
C GLU A 128 3.98 -27.65 -3.77
N VAL A 129 4.59 -26.51 -3.42
CA VAL A 129 6.04 -26.34 -3.50
C VAL A 129 6.73 -27.07 -2.34
N LYS A 130 7.56 -28.03 -2.70
CA LYS A 130 8.38 -28.78 -1.74
C LYS A 130 9.78 -28.19 -1.66
N GLY A 131 10.31 -28.08 -0.48
CA GLY A 131 11.66 -27.57 -0.24
C GLY A 131 11.80 -26.99 1.16
N ASN A 132 13.04 -26.74 1.54
CA ASN A 132 13.36 -26.04 2.78
C ASN A 132 13.69 -24.59 2.44
N PHE A 133 12.83 -23.68 2.82
CA PHE A 133 12.97 -22.25 2.62
C PHE A 133 13.12 -21.54 3.96
N ASP A 134 13.94 -20.50 4.00
CA ASP A 134 14.06 -19.64 5.17
C ASP A 134 13.06 -18.46 5.09
N GLN A 135 12.86 -17.94 3.86
CA GLN A 135 12.08 -16.72 3.59
C GLN A 135 11.09 -16.94 2.44
N VAL A 136 9.99 -16.18 2.46
CA VAL A 136 9.04 -16.07 1.35
C VAL A 136 8.95 -14.62 0.91
N VAL A 137 9.06 -14.37 -0.38
CA VAL A 137 8.83 -13.04 -0.99
C VAL A 137 7.58 -13.10 -1.83
N VAL A 138 6.68 -12.14 -1.67
CA VAL A 138 5.48 -11.99 -2.49
C VAL A 138 5.62 -10.76 -3.39
N LEU A 139 5.54 -10.97 -4.70
CA LEU A 139 5.60 -9.93 -5.73
C LEU A 139 4.36 -10.00 -6.61
N ASP A 140 3.84 -8.85 -7.05
CA ASP A 140 2.78 -8.83 -8.07
C ASP A 140 3.36 -9.17 -9.45
N ALA A 141 2.51 -9.61 -10.38
CA ALA A 141 2.93 -10.13 -11.69
C ALA A 141 3.66 -9.10 -12.58
N ASP A 142 3.50 -7.82 -12.31
CA ASP A 142 4.12 -6.69 -13.02
C ASP A 142 5.36 -6.13 -12.31
N ASN A 143 5.67 -6.64 -11.12
CA ASN A 143 6.74 -6.12 -10.30
C ASN A 143 8.12 -6.46 -10.84
N VAL A 144 8.93 -5.43 -10.97
CA VAL A 144 10.34 -5.54 -11.34
C VAL A 144 11.20 -5.09 -10.17
N VAL A 145 12.29 -5.81 -9.91
CA VAL A 145 13.26 -5.51 -8.87
C VAL A 145 14.66 -5.39 -9.46
N ARG A 146 15.57 -4.75 -8.73
CA ARG A 146 16.99 -4.65 -9.13
C ARG A 146 17.73 -5.97 -8.85
N SER A 147 18.91 -6.14 -9.45
CA SER A 147 19.74 -7.34 -9.28
C SER A 147 20.17 -7.60 -7.84
N GLU A 148 20.36 -6.55 -7.06
CA GLU A 148 20.78 -6.63 -5.65
C GLU A 148 19.63 -6.85 -4.65
N PHE A 149 18.39 -7.03 -5.12
CA PHE A 149 17.20 -7.12 -4.28
C PHE A 149 17.29 -8.25 -3.21
N LEU A 150 17.67 -9.46 -3.63
CA LEU A 150 17.77 -10.59 -2.70
C LEU A 150 18.96 -10.45 -1.72
N SER A 151 20.09 -9.93 -2.17
CA SER A 151 21.27 -9.70 -1.31
C SER A 151 20.96 -8.64 -0.23
N GLN A 152 20.25 -7.57 -0.59
CA GLN A 152 19.80 -6.56 0.37
C GLN A 152 18.76 -7.13 1.35
N LEU A 153 17.76 -7.89 0.87
CA LEU A 153 16.79 -8.55 1.76
C LEU A 153 17.47 -9.52 2.72
N ASN A 154 18.46 -10.28 2.25
CA ASN A 154 19.19 -11.23 3.09
C ASN A 154 19.79 -10.58 4.32
N ILE A 155 20.28 -9.34 4.21
CA ILE A 155 20.79 -8.56 5.34
C ILE A 155 19.71 -8.32 6.38
N LEU A 156 18.54 -7.82 5.96
CA LEU A 156 17.43 -7.49 6.87
C LEU A 156 16.79 -8.75 7.50
N CYS A 157 16.75 -9.85 6.75
CA CYS A 157 16.20 -11.13 7.23
C CYS A 157 17.02 -11.77 8.38
N THR A 158 18.22 -11.25 8.70
CA THR A 158 18.97 -11.68 9.88
C THR A 158 18.36 -11.19 11.19
N VAL A 159 17.54 -10.13 11.13
CA VAL A 159 16.95 -9.45 12.29
C VAL A 159 15.43 -9.46 12.27
N TYR A 160 14.83 -9.34 11.10
CA TYR A 160 13.38 -9.11 10.96
C TYR A 160 12.68 -10.30 10.32
N ASP A 161 11.58 -10.74 10.95
CA ASP A 161 10.74 -11.84 10.46
C ASP A 161 9.71 -11.40 9.41
N ALA A 162 9.43 -10.08 9.32
CA ALA A 162 8.52 -9.49 8.34
C ALA A 162 9.07 -8.15 7.84
N ILE A 163 9.14 -7.99 6.51
CA ILE A 163 9.70 -6.81 5.85
C ILE A 163 8.77 -6.37 4.73
N GLN A 164 8.51 -5.06 4.67
CA GLN A 164 7.86 -4.39 3.54
C GLN A 164 8.89 -3.58 2.76
N CYS A 165 9.14 -3.96 1.51
CA CYS A 165 10.00 -3.20 0.61
C CYS A 165 9.33 -1.91 0.12
N HIS A 166 10.13 -0.99 -0.40
CA HIS A 166 9.66 0.28 -0.97
C HIS A 166 9.05 0.04 -2.35
N ARG A 167 7.72 0.08 -2.44
CA ARG A 167 7.03 0.04 -3.72
C ARG A 167 6.99 1.43 -4.34
N CYS A 168 7.44 1.55 -5.58
CA CYS A 168 7.49 2.78 -6.34
C CYS A 168 6.96 2.60 -7.77
N ALA A 169 6.57 3.71 -8.41
CA ALA A 169 6.07 3.69 -9.77
C ALA A 169 7.16 3.31 -10.76
N LYS A 170 6.88 2.37 -11.68
CA LYS A 170 7.72 2.03 -12.83
C LYS A 170 7.54 3.02 -13.97
N ASN A 171 6.35 3.59 -14.10
CA ASN A 171 5.97 4.51 -15.17
C ASN A 171 5.37 5.81 -14.61
N ALA A 172 5.57 6.90 -15.33
CA ALA A 172 5.00 8.23 -15.11
C ALA A 172 4.53 8.84 -16.43
N ASP A 173 3.93 8.01 -17.29
CA ASP A 173 3.63 8.35 -18.69
C ASP A 173 2.45 9.31 -18.83
N ASN A 174 1.58 9.36 -17.82
CA ASN A 174 0.40 10.21 -17.79
C ASN A 174 0.09 10.68 -16.36
N ASP A 175 -0.74 11.70 -16.24
CA ASP A 175 -1.07 12.34 -14.97
C ASP A 175 -1.77 11.39 -13.96
N VAL A 176 -2.49 10.36 -14.44
CA VAL A 176 -3.11 9.35 -13.55
C VAL A 176 -2.01 8.49 -12.91
N ALA A 177 -1.02 8.05 -13.68
CA ALA A 177 0.11 7.28 -13.18
C ALA A 177 0.99 8.10 -12.21
N VAL A 178 1.22 9.39 -12.54
CA VAL A 178 1.94 10.34 -11.66
C VAL A 178 1.21 10.52 -10.33
N LEU A 179 -0.10 10.73 -10.36
CA LEU A 179 -0.94 10.86 -9.14
C LEU A 179 -0.95 9.60 -8.30
N ASP A 180 -1.05 8.44 -8.94
CA ASP A 180 -1.04 7.16 -8.23
C ASP A 180 0.33 6.89 -7.60
N GLY A 181 1.42 7.16 -8.33
CA GLY A 181 2.78 7.10 -7.82
C GLY A 181 3.00 8.03 -6.62
N ALA A 182 2.60 9.30 -6.74
CA ALA A 182 2.69 10.26 -5.65
C ALA A 182 1.84 9.84 -4.43
N SER A 183 0.63 9.32 -4.66
CA SER A 183 -0.19 8.78 -3.58
C SER A 183 0.49 7.61 -2.87
N GLU A 184 1.21 6.75 -3.60
CA GLU A 184 1.98 5.65 -3.02
C GLU A 184 3.15 6.19 -2.17
N GLU A 185 3.91 7.18 -2.67
CA GLU A 185 5.03 7.77 -1.93
C GLU A 185 4.59 8.49 -0.65
N ILE A 186 3.44 9.15 -0.67
CA ILE A 186 2.85 9.72 0.54
C ILE A 186 2.48 8.60 1.54
N ASN A 187 1.99 7.44 1.07
CA ASN A 187 1.75 6.27 1.94
C ASN A 187 3.06 5.69 2.48
N ASN A 188 4.10 5.58 1.64
CA ASN A 188 5.44 5.15 2.05
C ASN A 188 5.98 6.04 3.17
N THR A 189 5.80 7.35 3.03
CA THR A 189 6.24 8.36 4.00
C THR A 189 5.50 8.25 5.32
N ILE A 190 4.16 8.25 5.29
CA ILE A 190 3.31 8.36 6.50
C ILE A 190 3.15 7.00 7.19
N PHE A 191 2.66 5.98 6.48
CA PHE A 191 2.24 4.71 7.09
C PHE A 191 3.34 3.65 7.19
N ARG A 192 4.54 3.93 6.67
CA ARG A 192 5.68 3.00 6.71
C ARG A 192 6.90 3.64 7.35
N LYS A 193 7.53 4.61 6.67
CA LYS A 193 8.75 5.27 7.14
C LYS A 193 8.56 5.94 8.50
N ALA A 194 7.55 6.80 8.65
CA ALA A 194 7.30 7.52 9.90
C ALA A 194 6.97 6.57 11.07
N HIS A 195 6.21 5.49 10.83
CA HIS A 195 5.90 4.50 11.85
C HIS A 195 7.16 3.79 12.32
N ASN A 196 7.99 3.29 11.40
CA ASN A 196 9.25 2.63 11.78
C ASN A 196 10.20 3.56 12.55
N ARG A 197 10.21 4.87 12.26
CA ARG A 197 10.98 5.85 13.03
C ARG A 197 10.57 5.97 14.49
N LEU A 198 9.31 5.72 14.78
CA LEU A 198 8.79 5.67 16.16
C LEU A 198 8.89 4.27 16.80
N GLY A 199 9.53 3.30 16.14
CA GLY A 199 9.55 1.91 16.60
C GLY A 199 8.20 1.19 16.44
N MET A 200 7.30 1.76 15.64
CA MET A 200 6.02 1.14 15.29
C MET A 200 6.14 0.36 13.99
N SER A 201 5.29 -0.65 13.81
CA SER A 201 5.29 -1.50 12.61
C SER A 201 4.83 -0.74 11.36
N SER A 202 5.49 -1.06 10.24
CA SER A 202 5.09 -0.60 8.90
C SER A 202 3.77 -1.20 8.45
N ALA A 203 3.07 -0.51 7.54
CA ALA A 203 1.95 -1.07 6.81
C ALA A 203 2.41 -2.00 5.67
N LEU A 204 1.69 -3.11 5.44
CA LEU A 204 1.82 -3.95 4.25
C LEU A 204 1.00 -3.39 3.08
N ILE A 205 1.42 -3.71 1.83
CA ILE A 205 0.76 -3.23 0.60
C ILE A 205 0.52 -4.31 -0.46
N GLY A 206 0.55 -5.55 -0.06
CA GLY A 206 0.26 -6.68 -0.94
C GLY A 206 1.44 -7.13 -1.81
N SER A 207 2.46 -6.30 -2.03
CA SER A 207 3.58 -6.59 -2.91
C SER A 207 4.90 -6.10 -2.33
N GLY A 208 6.02 -6.72 -2.73
CA GLY A 208 7.32 -6.43 -2.11
C GLY A 208 7.36 -6.77 -0.63
N MET A 209 6.66 -7.81 -0.24
CA MET A 209 6.62 -8.31 1.13
C MET A 209 7.56 -9.51 1.27
N CYS A 210 8.38 -9.50 2.32
CA CYS A 210 9.22 -10.65 2.67
C CYS A 210 8.89 -11.09 4.10
N PHE A 211 8.78 -12.40 4.28
CA PHE A 211 8.43 -13.03 5.56
C PHE A 211 9.30 -14.24 5.81
N LYS A 212 9.61 -14.51 7.08
CA LYS A 212 10.11 -15.81 7.50
C LYS A 212 9.15 -16.91 7.04
N TYR A 213 9.66 -17.96 6.42
CA TYR A 213 8.85 -19.00 5.79
C TYR A 213 7.81 -19.61 6.73
N GLU A 214 8.22 -20.02 7.92
CA GLU A 214 7.31 -20.64 8.88
C GLU A 214 6.22 -19.67 9.39
N LEU A 215 6.57 -18.38 9.54
CA LEU A 215 5.61 -17.33 9.90
C LEU A 215 4.56 -17.15 8.80
N PHE A 216 5.00 -17.07 7.53
CA PHE A 216 4.11 -16.94 6.39
C PHE A 216 3.20 -18.16 6.25
N LYS A 217 3.78 -19.36 6.29
CA LYS A 217 3.07 -20.63 6.20
C LYS A 217 1.98 -20.78 7.26
N LYS A 218 2.26 -20.36 8.50
CA LYS A 218 1.28 -20.37 9.59
C LYS A 218 0.07 -19.46 9.32
N ASN A 219 0.30 -18.29 8.73
CA ASN A 219 -0.72 -17.23 8.62
C ASN A 219 -1.44 -17.23 7.27
N VAL A 220 -0.82 -17.70 6.18
CA VAL A 220 -1.39 -17.59 4.82
C VAL A 220 -2.74 -18.32 4.70
N PHE A 221 -2.96 -19.41 5.42
CA PHE A 221 -4.21 -20.17 5.39
C PHE A 221 -5.38 -19.50 6.11
N GLU A 222 -5.10 -18.47 6.92
CA GLU A 222 -6.13 -17.65 7.58
C GLU A 222 -6.68 -16.53 6.68
N LEU A 223 -6.05 -16.28 5.53
CA LEU A 223 -6.44 -15.21 4.60
C LEU A 223 -7.71 -15.62 3.82
N LYS A 224 -8.75 -14.79 3.86
CA LYS A 224 -10.08 -15.10 3.31
C LYS A 224 -10.62 -14.05 2.36
N THR A 225 -10.18 -12.80 2.47
CA THR A 225 -10.75 -11.67 1.70
C THR A 225 -9.85 -11.27 0.53
N ALA A 226 -10.32 -10.31 -0.25
CA ALA A 226 -9.56 -9.70 -1.35
C ALA A 226 -8.54 -8.64 -0.86
N GLY A 227 -8.48 -8.39 0.46
CA GLY A 227 -7.49 -7.55 1.12
C GLY A 227 -6.53 -8.40 1.95
N GLU A 228 -5.92 -9.39 1.31
CA GLU A 228 -5.04 -10.38 1.93
C GLU A 228 -3.83 -9.75 2.64
N ASP A 229 -3.35 -8.63 2.14
CA ASP A 229 -2.29 -7.83 2.76
C ASP A 229 -2.71 -7.25 4.12
N ARG A 230 -3.91 -6.69 4.19
CA ARG A 230 -4.48 -6.14 5.43
C ARG A 230 -4.80 -7.22 6.45
N GLU A 231 -5.26 -8.39 5.97
CA GLU A 231 -5.49 -9.54 6.84
C GLU A 231 -4.17 -10.08 7.39
N MET A 232 -3.16 -10.27 6.53
CA MET A 232 -1.82 -10.70 6.94
C MET A 232 -1.23 -9.71 7.95
N GLU A 233 -1.30 -8.42 7.68
CA GLU A 233 -0.83 -7.38 8.59
C GLU A 233 -1.52 -7.47 9.96
N ALA A 234 -2.84 -7.56 9.99
CA ALA A 234 -3.60 -7.67 11.23
C ALA A 234 -3.22 -8.92 12.04
N LEU A 235 -3.02 -10.08 11.37
CA LEU A 235 -2.58 -11.32 12.00
C LEU A 235 -1.17 -11.16 12.61
N LEU A 236 -0.24 -10.58 11.88
CA LEU A 236 1.13 -10.36 12.34
C LEU A 236 1.18 -9.40 13.54
N LEU A 237 0.47 -8.27 13.46
CA LEU A 237 0.43 -7.28 14.53
C LEU A 237 -0.27 -7.82 15.79
N HIS A 238 -1.28 -8.67 15.63
CA HIS A 238 -1.91 -9.36 16.76
C HIS A 238 -0.97 -10.38 17.43
N GLN A 239 -0.01 -10.94 16.67
CA GLN A 239 1.06 -11.81 17.15
C GLN A 239 2.29 -11.02 17.62
N GLU A 240 2.22 -9.69 17.68
CA GLU A 240 3.31 -8.77 18.06
C GLU A 240 4.55 -8.88 17.16
N VAL A 241 4.38 -9.35 15.92
CA VAL A 241 5.46 -9.37 14.93
C VAL A 241 5.68 -7.97 14.40
N PHE A 242 6.91 -7.48 14.52
CA PHE A 242 7.30 -6.18 13.97
C PHE A 242 7.49 -6.27 12.47
N ILE A 243 6.87 -5.35 11.73
CA ILE A 243 7.02 -5.23 10.27
C ILE A 243 8.03 -4.10 9.98
N LYS A 244 9.20 -4.49 9.48
CA LYS A 244 10.24 -3.53 9.07
C LYS A 244 9.89 -2.94 7.69
N TYR A 245 10.01 -1.64 7.55
CA TYR A 245 10.04 -0.98 6.25
C TYR A 245 11.46 -0.86 5.73
N ALA A 246 11.68 -1.26 4.49
CA ALA A 246 12.97 -1.20 3.81
C ALA A 246 12.95 -0.14 2.69
N PRO A 247 13.21 1.15 3.00
CA PRO A 247 13.11 2.24 2.02
C PRO A 247 14.10 2.13 0.88
N GLU A 248 15.24 1.44 1.08
CA GLU A 248 16.31 1.29 0.09
C GLU A 248 16.07 0.12 -0.88
N ILE A 249 15.16 -0.81 -0.53
CA ILE A 249 14.87 -1.99 -1.35
C ILE A 249 13.64 -1.71 -2.21
N HIS A 250 13.88 -1.35 -3.48
CA HIS A 250 12.83 -0.89 -4.39
C HIS A 250 12.15 -2.04 -5.14
N VAL A 251 10.83 -1.96 -5.22
CA VAL A 251 9.96 -2.79 -6.06
C VAL A 251 9.20 -1.88 -7.01
N PHE A 252 9.47 -1.99 -8.30
CA PHE A 252 8.88 -1.15 -9.34
C PHE A 252 7.58 -1.77 -9.82
N ASP A 253 6.49 -1.02 -9.67
CA ASP A 253 5.11 -1.41 -9.91
C ASP A 253 4.52 -0.60 -11.08
N GLU A 254 3.80 -1.24 -11.99
CA GLU A 254 3.17 -0.56 -13.11
C GLU A 254 1.90 0.17 -12.66
N LYS A 255 1.88 1.49 -12.83
CA LYS A 255 0.74 2.31 -12.43
C LYS A 255 -0.35 2.29 -13.51
N VAL A 256 -1.58 2.31 -13.05
CA VAL A 256 -2.77 2.23 -13.92
C VAL A 256 -2.88 3.46 -14.80
N ASN A 257 -2.93 3.25 -16.12
CA ASN A 257 -2.99 4.31 -17.13
C ASN A 257 -4.42 4.76 -17.48
N ASN A 258 -5.45 4.06 -16.96
CA ASN A 258 -6.84 4.28 -17.32
C ASN A 258 -7.67 4.68 -16.11
N GLN A 259 -8.44 5.77 -16.23
CA GLN A 259 -9.27 6.33 -15.17
C GLN A 259 -10.33 5.35 -14.65
N ASP A 260 -10.94 4.53 -15.52
CA ASP A 260 -11.97 3.58 -15.09
C ASP A 260 -11.38 2.41 -14.28
N ASN A 261 -10.18 1.97 -14.64
CA ASN A 261 -9.43 0.96 -13.87
C ASN A 261 -8.99 1.53 -12.53
N PHE A 262 -8.50 2.77 -12.50
CA PHE A 262 -8.14 3.49 -11.29
C PHE A 262 -9.31 3.59 -10.31
N GLN A 263 -10.51 4.00 -10.80
CA GLN A 263 -11.69 4.09 -9.94
C GLN A 263 -12.10 2.72 -9.36
N ARG A 264 -12.10 1.66 -10.21
CA ARG A 264 -12.41 0.29 -9.75
C ARG A 264 -11.42 -0.20 -8.69
N GLN A 265 -10.14 0.06 -8.88
CA GLN A 265 -9.08 -0.29 -7.92
C GLN A 265 -9.27 0.46 -6.60
N ARG A 266 -9.53 1.76 -6.63
CA ARG A 266 -9.79 2.58 -5.43
C ARG A 266 -11.03 2.10 -4.66
N MET A 267 -12.13 1.79 -5.35
CA MET A 267 -13.33 1.25 -4.72
C MET A 267 -13.05 -0.10 -4.03
N ARG A 268 -12.27 -0.98 -4.67
CA ARG A 268 -11.85 -2.24 -4.06
C ARG A 268 -11.03 -2.03 -2.79
N TRP A 269 -10.08 -1.09 -2.81
CA TRP A 269 -9.26 -0.75 -1.63
C TRP A 269 -10.08 -0.16 -0.49
N MET A 270 -11.02 0.73 -0.80
CA MET A 270 -11.93 1.29 0.21
C MET A 270 -12.81 0.22 0.84
N THR A 271 -13.36 -0.70 0.03
CA THR A 271 -14.15 -1.82 0.54
C THR A 271 -13.31 -2.72 1.46
N ALA A 272 -12.09 -3.06 1.05
CA ALA A 272 -11.16 -3.85 1.87
C ALA A 272 -10.80 -3.12 3.19
N GLN A 273 -10.62 -1.79 3.15
CA GLN A 273 -10.36 -0.98 4.34
C GLN A 273 -11.51 -1.05 5.34
N VAL A 274 -12.75 -0.89 4.88
CA VAL A 274 -13.94 -0.95 5.75
C VAL A 274 -14.12 -2.36 6.30
N GLN A 275 -13.97 -3.41 5.49
CA GLN A 275 -14.06 -4.79 5.94
C GLN A 275 -13.00 -5.11 7.00
N SER A 276 -11.76 -4.68 6.80
CA SER A 276 -10.68 -4.87 7.77
C SER A 276 -10.96 -4.11 9.08
N LEU A 277 -11.45 -2.86 9.00
CA LEU A 277 -11.86 -2.09 10.18
C LEU A 277 -12.92 -2.86 10.99
N LEU A 278 -14.00 -3.29 10.32
CA LEU A 278 -15.10 -3.98 11.00
C LEU A 278 -14.66 -5.32 11.63
N SER A 279 -13.73 -6.03 11.01
CA SER A 279 -13.18 -7.28 11.56
C SER A 279 -12.22 -7.07 12.73
N ASN A 280 -11.52 -5.94 12.77
CA ASN A 280 -10.53 -5.65 13.81
C ASN A 280 -11.13 -4.89 15.00
N LEU A 281 -12.18 -4.09 14.79
CA LEU A 281 -12.79 -3.25 15.83
C LEU A 281 -13.20 -4.04 17.10
N PRO A 282 -13.81 -5.25 17.01
CA PRO A 282 -14.16 -6.03 18.19
C PRO A 282 -12.96 -6.50 19.01
N LYS A 283 -11.76 -6.56 18.42
CA LYS A 283 -10.52 -7.02 19.07
C LYS A 283 -9.76 -5.88 19.77
N ILE A 284 -10.17 -4.62 19.59
CA ILE A 284 -9.51 -3.43 20.17
C ILE A 284 -9.47 -3.47 21.69
N PRO A 285 -10.56 -3.79 22.45
CA PRO A 285 -10.50 -3.81 23.91
C PRO A 285 -9.43 -4.80 24.42
N GLU A 286 -9.39 -6.00 23.86
CA GLU A 286 -8.37 -7.00 24.21
C GLU A 286 -6.96 -6.51 23.86
N ALA A 287 -6.78 -5.93 22.66
CA ALA A 287 -5.50 -5.43 22.22
C ALA A 287 -4.96 -4.30 23.13
N ILE A 288 -5.83 -3.40 23.62
CA ILE A 288 -5.44 -2.35 24.56
C ILE A 288 -4.98 -2.95 25.89
N ILE A 289 -5.75 -3.90 26.45
CA ILE A 289 -5.42 -4.55 27.71
C ILE A 289 -4.06 -5.26 27.64
N HIS A 290 -3.74 -5.87 26.50
CA HIS A 290 -2.47 -6.59 26.30
C HIS A 290 -1.34 -5.71 25.73
N GLY A 291 -1.53 -4.40 25.60
CA GLY A 291 -0.51 -3.47 25.11
C GLY A 291 -0.12 -3.64 23.64
N LYS A 292 -0.98 -4.24 22.80
CA LYS A 292 -0.74 -4.46 21.36
C LYS A 292 -0.89 -3.15 20.55
N ILE A 293 -0.01 -2.18 20.83
CA ILE A 293 -0.11 -0.81 20.32
C ILE A 293 -0.14 -0.77 18.79
N ASN A 294 0.68 -1.58 18.11
CA ASN A 294 0.73 -1.63 16.64
C ASN A 294 -0.60 -2.09 16.03
N PHE A 295 -1.28 -3.06 16.66
CA PHE A 295 -2.59 -3.50 16.20
C PHE A 295 -3.68 -2.44 16.41
N VAL A 296 -3.66 -1.74 17.56
CA VAL A 296 -4.57 -0.63 17.85
C VAL A 296 -4.36 0.50 16.85
N ASP A 297 -3.12 0.93 16.64
CA ASP A 297 -2.75 1.97 15.67
C ASP A 297 -3.20 1.61 14.26
N LYS A 298 -2.97 0.37 13.83
CA LYS A 298 -3.43 -0.09 12.51
C LYS A 298 -4.95 -0.02 12.36
N THR A 299 -5.69 -0.37 13.40
CA THR A 299 -7.16 -0.26 13.37
C THR A 299 -7.60 1.21 13.28
N ILE A 300 -6.90 2.13 13.96
CA ILE A 300 -7.11 3.58 13.81
C ILE A 300 -6.83 4.02 12.37
N GLN A 301 -5.72 3.57 11.75
CA GLN A 301 -5.41 3.88 10.35
C GLN A 301 -6.53 3.47 9.39
N GLN A 302 -7.17 2.33 9.65
CA GLN A 302 -8.30 1.84 8.84
C GLN A 302 -9.58 2.68 9.05
N ALA A 303 -9.72 3.34 10.19
CA ALA A 303 -10.84 4.26 10.48
C ALA A 303 -10.64 5.65 9.87
N LEU A 304 -9.40 6.00 9.44
CA LEU A 304 -9.12 7.30 8.83
C LEU A 304 -9.90 7.49 7.52
N ILE A 305 -10.38 8.70 7.29
CA ILE A 305 -11.01 9.08 6.03
C ILE A 305 -9.96 9.01 4.91
N PRO A 306 -10.21 8.30 3.80
CA PRO A 306 -9.30 8.27 2.65
C PRO A 306 -8.94 9.69 2.20
N ARG A 307 -7.66 9.97 2.02
CA ARG A 307 -7.13 11.33 1.79
C ARG A 307 -7.76 12.05 0.58
N SER A 308 -8.01 11.31 -0.50
CA SER A 308 -8.69 11.86 -1.68
C SER A 308 -10.11 12.34 -1.38
N ILE A 309 -10.84 11.62 -0.51
CA ILE A 309 -12.16 12.01 -0.04
C ILE A 309 -12.05 13.18 0.93
N LEU A 310 -11.06 13.15 1.83
CA LEU A 310 -10.85 14.17 2.85
C LEU A 310 -10.66 15.57 2.24
N ILE A 311 -9.86 15.70 1.16
CA ILE A 311 -9.66 16.98 0.46
C ILE A 311 -10.98 17.54 -0.06
N VAL A 312 -11.74 16.71 -0.78
CA VAL A 312 -13.00 17.14 -1.40
C VAL A 312 -14.06 17.44 -0.36
N LEU A 313 -14.11 16.61 0.69
CA LEU A 313 -15.02 16.82 1.81
C LEU A 313 -14.73 18.15 2.52
N LEU A 314 -13.46 18.42 2.85
CA LEU A 314 -13.06 19.67 3.50
C LEU A 314 -13.31 20.90 2.61
N ALA A 315 -12.96 20.84 1.34
CA ALA A 315 -13.25 21.93 0.40
C ALA A 315 -14.75 22.19 0.31
N GLY A 316 -15.57 21.13 0.16
CA GLY A 316 -17.02 21.23 0.08
C GLY A 316 -17.64 21.79 1.36
N ILE A 317 -17.23 21.30 2.53
CA ILE A 317 -17.72 21.82 3.82
C ILE A 317 -17.29 23.26 4.01
N SER A 318 -16.03 23.62 3.71
CA SER A 318 -15.54 25.00 3.87
C SER A 318 -16.35 25.99 3.02
N ILE A 319 -16.62 25.64 1.75
CA ILE A 319 -17.45 26.45 0.85
C ILE A 319 -18.89 26.54 1.38
N PHE A 320 -19.48 25.40 1.76
CA PHE A 320 -20.84 25.36 2.30
C PHE A 320 -20.99 26.25 3.55
N MET A 321 -20.04 26.13 4.50
CA MET A 321 -20.04 26.93 5.72
C MET A 321 -19.84 28.42 5.43
N THR A 322 -19.03 28.79 4.44
CA THR A 322 -18.83 30.18 4.04
C THR A 322 -20.14 30.79 3.54
N ILE A 323 -20.95 30.02 2.78
CA ILE A 323 -22.19 30.53 2.19
C ILE A 323 -23.32 30.57 3.22
N PHE A 324 -23.51 29.51 4.02
CA PHE A 324 -24.69 29.34 4.86
C PHE A 324 -24.46 29.65 6.34
N MET A 325 -23.21 29.54 6.82
CA MET A 325 -22.84 29.72 8.25
C MET A 325 -21.48 30.42 8.38
N PRO A 326 -21.33 31.66 7.89
CA PRO A 326 -20.03 32.35 7.81
C PRO A 326 -19.29 32.48 9.15
N SER A 327 -20.01 32.59 10.26
CA SER A 327 -19.39 32.65 11.61
C SER A 327 -18.72 31.33 12.06
N TRP A 328 -18.93 30.23 11.36
CA TRP A 328 -18.37 28.92 11.68
C TRP A 328 -17.38 28.38 10.64
N CYS A 329 -17.15 29.13 9.54
CA CYS A 329 -16.38 28.63 8.40
C CYS A 329 -14.88 28.61 8.65
N GLU A 330 -14.34 29.51 9.49
CA GLU A 330 -12.89 29.72 9.65
C GLU A 330 -12.16 28.42 10.04
N LYS A 331 -12.65 27.67 11.02
CA LYS A 331 -12.06 26.43 11.49
C LYS A 331 -11.95 25.35 10.39
N TRP A 332 -12.89 25.35 9.43
CA TRP A 332 -12.88 24.43 8.30
C TRP A 332 -11.81 24.79 7.26
N TRP A 333 -11.65 26.09 6.97
CA TRP A 333 -10.59 26.58 6.10
C TRP A 333 -9.20 26.33 6.69
N VAL A 334 -9.03 26.53 8.00
CA VAL A 334 -7.78 26.21 8.71
C VAL A 334 -7.46 24.72 8.55
N LEU A 335 -8.45 23.85 8.75
CA LEU A 335 -8.25 22.40 8.62
C LEU A 335 -7.92 21.99 7.17
N PHE A 336 -8.57 22.63 6.20
CA PHE A 336 -8.28 22.43 4.77
C PHE A 336 -6.85 22.86 4.42
N ALA A 337 -6.40 24.01 4.91
CA ALA A 337 -5.03 24.48 4.73
C ALA A 337 -4.00 23.50 5.34
N PHE A 338 -4.28 22.94 6.52
CA PHE A 338 -3.42 21.91 7.12
C PHE A 338 -3.31 20.65 6.25
N VAL A 339 -4.38 20.22 5.62
CA VAL A 339 -4.34 19.06 4.70
C VAL A 339 -3.50 19.36 3.47
N LEU A 340 -3.61 20.56 2.88
CA LEU A 340 -2.78 20.97 1.74
C LEU A 340 -1.29 21.03 2.13
N PHE A 341 -1.00 21.62 3.29
CA PHE A 341 0.36 21.67 3.83
C PHE A 341 0.95 20.28 4.07
N LEU A 342 0.14 19.34 4.59
CA LEU A 342 0.51 17.95 4.75
C LEU A 342 0.95 17.31 3.43
N PHE A 343 0.20 17.51 2.35
CA PHE A 343 0.57 16.95 1.04
C PHE A 343 1.90 17.49 0.55
N ALA A 344 2.14 18.78 0.76
CA ALA A 344 3.43 19.38 0.42
C ALA A 344 4.59 18.74 1.23
N LEU A 345 4.40 18.51 2.53
CA LEU A 345 5.42 17.90 3.39
C LEU A 345 5.67 16.41 3.09
N ALA A 346 4.60 15.67 2.78
CA ALA A 346 4.68 14.23 2.59
C ALA A 346 5.10 13.81 1.17
N THR A 347 5.19 14.76 0.23
CA THR A 347 5.63 14.52 -1.14
C THR A 347 7.15 14.60 -1.21
N PRO A 348 7.85 13.54 -1.66
CA PRO A 348 9.30 13.59 -1.84
C PRO A 348 9.74 14.59 -2.91
N ASN A 349 10.89 15.25 -2.71
CA ASN A 349 11.40 16.27 -3.61
C ASN A 349 11.61 15.78 -5.05
N TYR A 350 11.95 14.52 -5.27
CA TYR A 350 12.19 13.97 -6.61
C TYR A 350 10.91 13.81 -7.45
N LEU A 351 9.73 13.94 -6.83
CA LEU A 351 8.43 13.94 -7.53
C LEU A 351 7.93 15.34 -7.85
N VAL A 352 8.55 16.39 -7.27
CA VAL A 352 8.16 17.78 -7.48
C VAL A 352 8.82 18.28 -8.76
N ASP A 353 8.15 18.09 -9.89
CA ASP A 353 8.50 18.63 -11.22
C ASP A 353 7.34 19.45 -11.79
N ASP A 354 7.55 20.04 -13.00
CA ASP A 354 6.52 20.84 -13.69
C ASP A 354 5.21 20.07 -13.95
N LYS A 355 5.28 18.73 -14.04
CA LYS A 355 4.10 17.87 -14.19
C LYS A 355 3.34 17.76 -12.87
N TRP A 356 4.05 17.74 -11.74
CA TRP A 356 3.45 17.70 -10.41
C TRP A 356 2.59 18.92 -10.13
N ASP A 357 3.07 20.12 -10.46
CA ASP A 357 2.33 21.36 -10.25
C ASP A 357 0.97 21.34 -10.96
N ARG A 358 0.93 20.91 -12.23
CA ARG A 358 -0.32 20.75 -12.98
C ARG A 358 -1.24 19.72 -12.35
N THR A 359 -0.68 18.60 -11.97
CA THR A 359 -1.39 17.44 -11.46
C THR A 359 -2.02 17.73 -10.09
N PHE A 360 -1.31 18.48 -9.23
CA PHE A 360 -1.81 18.88 -7.91
C PHE A 360 -3.09 19.72 -8.01
N PHE A 361 -3.15 20.66 -8.96
CA PHE A 361 -4.37 21.45 -9.21
C PHE A 361 -5.51 20.65 -9.83
N LEU A 362 -5.22 19.52 -10.47
CA LEU A 362 -6.23 18.65 -11.08
C LEU A 362 -6.85 17.66 -10.07
N ILE A 363 -6.19 17.35 -8.94
CA ILE A 363 -6.72 16.41 -7.92
C ILE A 363 -8.15 16.74 -7.50
N PRO A 364 -8.49 17.98 -7.08
CA PRO A 364 -9.85 18.32 -6.68
C PRO A 364 -10.86 18.11 -7.81
N VAL A 365 -10.46 18.45 -9.05
CA VAL A 365 -11.34 18.32 -10.24
C VAL A 365 -11.57 16.85 -10.60
N MET A 366 -10.55 16.01 -10.51
CA MET A 366 -10.65 14.57 -10.77
C MET A 366 -11.53 13.87 -9.72
N VAL A 367 -11.37 14.21 -8.44
CA VAL A 367 -12.17 13.61 -7.35
C VAL A 367 -13.62 14.07 -7.42
N LEU A 368 -13.86 15.37 -7.68
CA LEU A 368 -15.22 15.88 -7.93
C LEU A 368 -15.84 15.24 -9.18
N GLY A 369 -15.10 15.09 -10.25
CA GLY A 369 -15.54 14.40 -11.46
C GLY A 369 -15.90 12.93 -11.19
N ALA A 370 -15.15 12.24 -10.34
CA ALA A 370 -15.43 10.86 -9.92
C ALA A 370 -16.69 10.77 -9.05
N LEU A 371 -16.81 11.63 -8.03
CA LEU A 371 -17.98 11.66 -7.14
C LEU A 371 -19.28 12.03 -7.87
N LEU A 372 -19.19 12.95 -8.82
CA LEU A 372 -20.34 13.45 -9.60
C LEU A 372 -20.48 12.74 -10.94
N SER A 373 -19.79 11.65 -11.19
CA SER A 373 -19.69 10.97 -12.51
C SER A 373 -21.03 10.63 -13.16
N LYS A 374 -22.08 10.41 -12.37
CA LYS A 374 -23.44 10.15 -12.83
C LYS A 374 -24.25 11.43 -13.13
N THR A 375 -23.73 12.61 -12.80
CA THR A 375 -24.41 13.90 -12.99
C THR A 375 -23.93 14.61 -14.26
N PHE A 376 -24.73 15.60 -14.75
CA PHE A 376 -24.33 16.45 -15.87
C PHE A 376 -23.05 17.26 -15.59
N ILE A 377 -22.87 17.71 -14.34
CA ILE A 377 -21.68 18.45 -13.88
C ILE A 377 -20.44 17.54 -13.93
N GLY A 378 -20.55 16.30 -13.45
CA GLY A 378 -19.44 15.34 -13.49
C GLY A 378 -19.01 15.00 -14.91
N LYS A 379 -19.95 14.88 -15.86
CA LYS A 379 -19.63 14.69 -17.29
C LYS A 379 -18.85 15.88 -17.88
N ARG A 380 -19.22 17.11 -17.52
CA ARG A 380 -18.51 18.34 -17.95
C ARG A 380 -17.13 18.46 -17.30
N LEU A 381 -16.99 18.13 -16.03
CA LEU A 381 -15.71 18.11 -15.33
C LEU A 381 -14.75 17.05 -15.92
N LYS A 382 -15.27 15.87 -16.24
CA LYS A 382 -14.50 14.81 -16.93
C LYS A 382 -14.04 15.28 -18.33
N ALA A 383 -14.90 15.96 -19.10
CA ALA A 383 -14.56 16.53 -20.39
C ALA A 383 -13.51 17.66 -20.29
N PHE A 384 -13.57 18.47 -19.23
CA PHE A 384 -12.60 19.54 -18.97
C PHE A 384 -11.21 18.96 -18.62
N VAL A 385 -11.15 17.95 -17.77
CA VAL A 385 -9.91 17.23 -17.43
C VAL A 385 -9.31 16.61 -18.68
N ASN A 386 -10.10 15.85 -19.45
CA ASN A 386 -9.61 15.20 -20.69
C ASN A 386 -9.17 16.19 -21.80
N LYS A 387 -9.53 17.47 -21.72
CA LYS A 387 -9.13 18.49 -22.69
C LYS A 387 -7.85 19.22 -22.25
N LYS A 388 -7.48 19.15 -20.97
CA LYS A 388 -6.28 19.80 -20.41
C LYS A 388 -5.16 18.82 -20.11
N LEU A 389 -5.44 17.51 -20.10
CA LEU A 389 -4.51 16.39 -20.10
C LEU A 389 -4.13 16.01 -21.54
#